data_ab0202cc10783b314c2f020942942220
#
_entry.id   ab0202cc10783b314c2f020942942220
#
_cell.length_a   1.000
_cell.length_b   1.000
_cell.length_c   1.000
_cell.angle_alpha   90.00
_cell.angle_beta   90.00
_cell.angle_gamma   90.00
#
_symmetry.space_group_name_H-M   'P 1'
#
loop_
_entity.id
_entity.type
_entity.pdbx_description
1 polymer ?
#
loop_
_entity_poly.entity_id
_entity_poly.type
_entity_poly.pdbx_seq_one_letter_code
_entity_poly.pdbx_strand_id
1 'polypeptide(L)'
;MIRDLSSTLQAVLSDPSLAAPFPELHNALIAFDRPDDGFKPAQTTIDIFLFDVRENMELRSNEPRIERLNGQAVIHPGPMRLACTYLITAWPVGGADLVLQEQRLLAQVLQVLSRYPKIPAAFLKGKLVTQEPQLPMMASHPEELKNPAEFWTAIGNKMRASVTVTVTISMEIFTPITAPITTTGMVRIGERTAADAETLIPATKMEFYRIGGTVSGGGNKLAGAIVQTAGLSARTDSDGEYVLGAMAAGAYTLNVQSSATTKQVTITVPAPAGSNYDVQM
;
A
#
# COMPACT_ATOMS: atom_id res chain seq x y z
N MET A 1 -6.57 9.54 -8.36
CA MET A 1 -6.98 8.49 -7.39
C MET A 1 -8.48 8.43 -7.18
N ILE A 2 -9.21 9.49 -6.76
CA ILE A 2 -10.67 9.42 -6.57
C ILE A 2 -11.38 9.07 -7.88
N ARG A 3 -11.03 9.69 -9.00
CA ARG A 3 -11.52 9.31 -10.33
C ARG A 3 -11.22 7.84 -10.67
N ASP A 4 -10.02 7.38 -10.32
CA ASP A 4 -9.62 5.99 -10.58
C ASP A 4 -10.47 5.01 -9.76
N LEU A 5 -10.90 5.41 -8.54
CA LEU A 5 -11.82 4.64 -7.73
C LEU A 5 -13.20 4.54 -8.39
N SER A 6 -13.76 5.66 -8.88
CA SER A 6 -15.02 5.61 -9.63
C SER A 6 -14.92 4.68 -10.85
N SER A 7 -13.84 4.77 -11.62
CA SER A 7 -13.59 3.87 -12.75
C SER A 7 -13.38 2.40 -12.31
N THR A 8 -12.85 2.17 -11.13
CA THR A 8 -12.71 0.82 -10.53
C THR A 8 -14.08 0.25 -10.15
N LEU A 9 -14.94 1.03 -9.49
CA LEU A 9 -16.31 0.60 -9.16
C LEU A 9 -17.12 0.32 -10.44
N GLN A 10 -16.97 1.15 -11.48
CA GLN A 10 -17.55 0.88 -12.79
C GLN A 10 -17.07 -0.48 -13.34
N ALA A 11 -15.77 -0.75 -13.28
CA ALA A 11 -15.22 -2.02 -13.77
C ALA A 11 -15.76 -3.23 -13.00
N VAL A 12 -15.99 -3.11 -11.69
CA VAL A 12 -16.60 -4.17 -10.86
C VAL A 12 -18.05 -4.44 -11.29
N LEU A 13 -18.84 -3.38 -11.49
CA LEU A 13 -20.28 -3.52 -11.83
C LEU A 13 -20.53 -3.82 -13.32
N SER A 14 -19.52 -3.62 -14.17
CA SER A 14 -19.58 -3.93 -15.62
C SER A 14 -18.77 -5.19 -15.98
N ASP A 15 -18.45 -6.04 -15.01
CA ASP A 15 -17.68 -7.26 -15.28
C ASP A 15 -18.47 -8.19 -16.22
N PRO A 16 -17.86 -8.68 -17.32
CA PRO A 16 -18.51 -9.63 -18.23
C PRO A 16 -19.03 -10.90 -17.56
N SER A 17 -18.46 -11.33 -16.44
CA SER A 17 -18.93 -12.50 -15.67
C SER A 17 -20.31 -12.28 -15.05
N LEU A 18 -20.79 -11.04 -14.99
CA LEU A 18 -22.13 -10.70 -14.47
C LEU A 18 -23.23 -10.94 -15.51
N ALA A 19 -22.90 -11.13 -16.79
CA ALA A 19 -23.88 -11.27 -17.87
C ALA A 19 -24.88 -12.42 -17.65
N ALA A 20 -24.42 -13.56 -17.13
CA ALA A 20 -25.28 -14.71 -16.87
C ALA A 20 -26.04 -14.61 -15.54
N PRO A 21 -25.39 -14.31 -14.38
CA PRO A 21 -26.12 -14.25 -13.10
C PRO A 21 -26.95 -12.97 -12.92
N PHE A 22 -26.58 -11.85 -13.57
CA PHE A 22 -27.22 -10.55 -13.40
C PHE A 22 -27.37 -9.79 -14.72
N PRO A 23 -28.15 -10.32 -15.68
CA PRO A 23 -28.26 -9.73 -17.01
C PRO A 23 -28.83 -8.30 -17.00
N GLU A 24 -29.72 -7.96 -16.09
CA GLU A 24 -30.28 -6.61 -15.99
C GLU A 24 -29.20 -5.60 -15.55
N LEU A 25 -28.39 -5.93 -14.55
CA LEU A 25 -27.28 -5.10 -14.09
C LEU A 25 -26.19 -4.99 -15.15
N HIS A 26 -25.83 -6.10 -15.79
CA HIS A 26 -24.79 -6.12 -16.83
C HIS A 26 -25.14 -5.21 -18.02
N ASN A 27 -26.42 -5.12 -18.38
CA ASN A 27 -26.90 -4.28 -19.48
C ASN A 27 -27.20 -2.83 -19.06
N ALA A 28 -27.14 -2.51 -17.76
CA ALA A 28 -27.37 -1.16 -17.28
C ALA A 28 -26.18 -0.24 -17.58
N LEU A 29 -26.45 1.00 -17.96
CA LEU A 29 -25.42 2.03 -18.04
C LEU A 29 -24.93 2.37 -16.63
N ILE A 30 -23.64 2.60 -16.47
CA ILE A 30 -23.08 3.14 -15.23
C ILE A 30 -22.85 4.63 -15.41
N ALA A 31 -23.47 5.45 -14.56
CA ALA A 31 -23.33 6.90 -14.51
C ALA A 31 -22.70 7.36 -13.19
N PHE A 32 -22.25 8.60 -13.15
CA PHE A 32 -21.62 9.23 -11.98
C PHE A 32 -22.21 10.65 -11.78
N ASP A 33 -23.44 10.79 -12.10
CA ASP A 33 -24.13 12.08 -12.02
C ASP A 33 -24.64 12.33 -10.60
N ARG A 34 -25.12 13.53 -10.38
CA ARG A 34 -25.88 13.85 -9.18
C ARG A 34 -27.33 13.38 -9.38
N PRO A 35 -27.87 12.54 -8.49
CA PRO A 35 -29.25 12.02 -8.64
C PRO A 35 -30.31 13.04 -8.22
N ASP A 36 -30.24 14.26 -8.80
CA ASP A 36 -31.23 15.32 -8.58
C ASP A 36 -32.49 15.15 -9.45
N ASP A 37 -33.44 16.06 -9.35
CA ASP A 37 -34.71 16.02 -10.11
C ASP A 37 -34.51 16.14 -11.63
N GLY A 38 -33.37 16.69 -12.06
CA GLY A 38 -32.98 16.80 -13.46
C GLY A 38 -32.39 15.52 -14.06
N PHE A 39 -31.95 14.56 -13.24
CA PHE A 39 -31.36 13.34 -13.73
C PHE A 39 -32.42 12.38 -14.28
N LYS A 40 -32.49 12.29 -15.62
CA LYS A 40 -33.49 11.48 -16.35
C LYS A 40 -32.79 10.66 -17.45
N PRO A 41 -32.17 9.52 -17.10
CA PRO A 41 -31.45 8.73 -18.07
C PRO A 41 -32.40 8.16 -19.14
N ALA A 42 -31.92 8.04 -20.39
CA ALA A 42 -32.69 7.53 -21.51
C ALA A 42 -32.79 5.99 -21.53
N GLN A 43 -31.97 5.30 -20.75
CA GLN A 43 -31.94 3.85 -20.61
C GLN A 43 -31.70 3.44 -19.16
N THR A 44 -31.97 2.19 -18.84
CA THR A 44 -31.73 1.65 -17.50
C THR A 44 -30.31 1.94 -17.06
N THR A 45 -30.16 2.64 -15.93
CA THR A 45 -28.89 3.18 -15.45
C THR A 45 -28.71 2.88 -13.96
N ILE A 46 -27.50 2.50 -13.58
CA ILE A 46 -27.01 2.53 -12.20
C ILE A 46 -26.16 3.79 -12.05
N ASP A 47 -26.58 4.67 -11.19
CA ASP A 47 -25.86 5.90 -10.91
C ASP A 47 -25.05 5.76 -9.61
N ILE A 48 -23.78 6.14 -9.64
CA ILE A 48 -22.79 5.99 -8.55
C ILE A 48 -22.30 7.39 -8.17
N PHE A 49 -23.05 8.08 -7.34
CA PHE A 49 -22.78 9.44 -6.93
C PHE A 49 -21.83 9.52 -5.74
N LEU A 50 -20.64 10.09 -5.92
CA LEU A 50 -19.72 10.38 -4.81
C LEU A 50 -20.25 11.59 -4.03
N PHE A 51 -20.68 11.38 -2.79
CA PHE A 51 -21.23 12.48 -2.00
C PHE A 51 -20.41 12.85 -0.77
N ASP A 52 -19.48 11.98 -0.34
CA ASP A 52 -18.64 12.28 0.81
C ASP A 52 -17.22 11.75 0.64
N VAL A 53 -16.24 12.57 1.08
CA VAL A 53 -14.82 12.23 1.09
C VAL A 53 -14.22 12.71 2.40
N ARG A 54 -13.78 11.80 3.24
CA ARG A 54 -13.21 12.09 4.57
C ARG A 54 -11.92 11.32 4.81
N GLU A 55 -11.11 11.81 5.73
CA GLU A 55 -10.01 11.01 6.24
C GLU A 55 -10.56 9.86 7.10
N ASN A 56 -10.09 8.65 6.82
CA ASN A 56 -10.38 7.49 7.65
C ASN A 56 -9.41 7.48 8.85
N MET A 57 -9.87 7.95 10.00
CA MET A 57 -9.06 8.08 11.20
C MET A 57 -8.70 6.73 11.84
N GLU A 58 -9.51 5.70 11.64
CA GLU A 58 -9.27 4.35 12.19
C GLU A 58 -8.11 3.66 11.47
N LEU A 59 -7.96 3.92 10.17
CA LEU A 59 -6.91 3.35 9.33
C LEU A 59 -5.72 4.30 9.14
N ARG A 60 -5.71 5.44 9.81
CA ARG A 60 -4.60 6.38 9.78
C ARG A 60 -3.35 5.73 10.37
N SER A 61 -2.26 5.80 9.64
CA SER A 61 -0.93 5.42 10.12
C SER A 61 0.05 6.54 9.81
N ASN A 62 0.82 6.93 10.81
CA ASN A 62 1.93 7.88 10.64
C ASN A 62 3.28 7.16 10.49
N GLU A 63 3.28 5.82 10.47
CA GLU A 63 4.49 5.04 10.32
C GLU A 63 5.02 5.17 8.88
N PRO A 64 6.27 5.65 8.71
CA PRO A 64 6.88 5.71 7.40
C PRO A 64 7.25 4.31 6.93
N ARG A 65 7.07 4.05 5.63
CA ARG A 65 7.64 2.87 4.97
C ARG A 65 9.06 3.21 4.55
N ILE A 66 10.03 2.42 4.98
CA ILE A 66 11.43 2.60 4.64
C ILE A 66 11.85 1.51 3.66
N GLU A 67 12.25 1.93 2.47
CA GLU A 67 12.87 1.05 1.48
C GLU A 67 14.36 1.34 1.44
N ARG A 68 15.17 0.28 1.40
CA ARG A 68 16.61 0.42 1.21
C ARG A 68 16.98 0.06 -0.22
N LEU A 69 17.59 1.00 -0.90
CA LEU A 69 17.99 0.85 -2.29
C LEU A 69 19.39 1.46 -2.48
N ASN A 70 20.34 0.67 -2.98
CA ASN A 70 21.71 1.11 -3.32
C ASN A 70 22.40 1.89 -2.19
N GLY A 71 22.34 1.40 -0.95
CA GLY A 71 22.97 2.05 0.20
C GLY A 71 22.29 3.33 0.69
N GLN A 72 21.07 3.59 0.24
CA GLN A 72 20.24 4.72 0.67
C GLN A 72 18.92 4.21 1.22
N ALA A 73 18.38 4.91 2.20
CA ALA A 73 17.02 4.71 2.67
C ALA A 73 16.09 5.67 1.92
N VAL A 74 15.07 5.13 1.26
CA VAL A 74 13.97 5.91 0.73
C VAL A 74 12.82 5.82 1.73
N ILE A 75 12.55 6.94 2.38
CA ILE A 75 11.55 7.05 3.44
C ILE A 75 10.27 7.58 2.81
N HIS A 76 9.24 6.75 2.76
CA HIS A 76 7.90 7.12 2.34
C HIS A 76 7.09 7.48 3.58
N PRO A 77 6.73 8.74 3.80
CA PRO A 77 5.84 9.11 4.90
C PRO A 77 4.49 8.40 4.77
N GLY A 78 3.81 8.21 5.91
CA GLY A 78 2.51 7.55 5.93
C GLY A 78 1.52 8.23 4.98
N PRO A 79 0.82 7.49 4.09
CA PRO A 79 -0.16 8.07 3.20
C PRO A 79 -1.42 8.48 3.96
N MET A 80 -2.14 9.46 3.43
CA MET A 80 -3.47 9.81 3.91
C MET A 80 -4.48 8.72 3.51
N ARG A 81 -5.27 8.24 4.45
CA ARG A 81 -6.34 7.26 4.21
C ARG A 81 -7.65 8.01 3.98
N LEU A 82 -8.21 7.93 2.79
CA LEU A 82 -9.45 8.59 2.42
C LEU A 82 -10.58 7.58 2.30
N ALA A 83 -11.63 7.74 3.11
CA ALA A 83 -12.90 7.09 2.93
C ALA A 83 -13.72 7.88 1.91
N CYS A 84 -14.02 7.25 0.79
CA CYS A 84 -14.85 7.81 -0.29
C CYS A 84 -16.20 7.11 -0.25
N THR A 85 -17.26 7.84 0.04
CA THR A 85 -18.62 7.29 0.16
C THR A 85 -19.47 7.67 -1.05
N TYR A 86 -20.00 6.63 -1.68
CA TYR A 86 -20.88 6.75 -2.84
C TYR A 86 -22.30 6.36 -2.47
N LEU A 87 -23.26 7.11 -3.02
CA LEU A 87 -24.67 6.73 -3.07
C LEU A 87 -24.93 6.05 -4.41
N ILE A 88 -25.48 4.86 -4.38
CA ILE A 88 -25.84 4.10 -5.58
C ILE A 88 -27.34 4.06 -5.70
N THR A 89 -27.86 4.51 -6.84
CA THR A 89 -29.27 4.50 -7.19
C THR A 89 -29.50 3.77 -8.49
N ALA A 90 -30.66 3.14 -8.63
CA ALA A 90 -31.06 2.45 -9.86
C ALA A 90 -32.19 3.24 -10.55
N TRP A 91 -32.06 3.39 -11.86
CA TRP A 91 -32.97 4.15 -12.71
C TRP A 91 -33.44 3.28 -13.86
N PRO A 92 -34.43 2.39 -13.63
CA PRO A 92 -34.99 1.55 -14.68
C PRO A 92 -35.76 2.39 -15.68
N VAL A 93 -35.64 2.06 -16.99
CA VAL A 93 -36.33 2.72 -18.09
C VAL A 93 -36.92 1.65 -18.99
N GLY A 94 -38.23 1.81 -19.30
CA GLY A 94 -38.95 0.84 -20.09
C GLY A 94 -39.36 -0.42 -19.29
N GLY A 95 -40.56 -0.85 -19.46
CA GLY A 95 -41.10 -2.03 -18.74
C GLY A 95 -42.36 -1.70 -17.94
N ALA A 96 -43.06 -2.75 -17.48
CA ALA A 96 -44.34 -2.63 -16.79
C ALA A 96 -44.19 -2.31 -15.30
N ASP A 97 -43.07 -2.60 -14.69
CA ASP A 97 -42.91 -2.67 -13.21
C ASP A 97 -41.61 -2.03 -12.72
N LEU A 98 -41.46 -0.73 -13.01
CA LEU A 98 -40.23 0.02 -12.77
C LEU A 98 -39.79 -0.01 -11.30
N VAL A 99 -40.73 0.02 -10.35
CA VAL A 99 -40.42 0.01 -8.91
C VAL A 99 -39.79 -1.33 -8.49
N LEU A 100 -40.34 -2.45 -8.94
CA LEU A 100 -39.77 -3.76 -8.63
C LEU A 100 -38.44 -4.00 -9.38
N GLN A 101 -38.29 -3.45 -10.56
CA GLN A 101 -37.06 -3.49 -11.31
C GLN A 101 -35.94 -2.67 -10.59
N GLU A 102 -36.28 -1.49 -10.05
CA GLU A 102 -35.37 -0.70 -9.22
C GLU A 102 -34.84 -1.52 -8.02
N GLN A 103 -35.75 -2.20 -7.30
CA GLN A 103 -35.40 -3.04 -6.16
C GLN A 103 -34.49 -4.23 -6.56
N ARG A 104 -34.79 -4.89 -7.69
CA ARG A 104 -33.96 -5.98 -8.21
C ARG A 104 -32.57 -5.51 -8.57
N LEU A 105 -32.44 -4.40 -9.28
CA LEU A 105 -31.14 -3.82 -9.66
C LEU A 105 -30.31 -3.46 -8.43
N LEU A 106 -30.88 -2.82 -7.42
CA LEU A 106 -30.19 -2.51 -6.18
C LEU A 106 -29.76 -3.78 -5.43
N ALA A 107 -30.60 -4.81 -5.40
CA ALA A 107 -30.23 -6.09 -4.80
C ALA A 107 -29.06 -6.75 -5.54
N GLN A 108 -29.04 -6.70 -6.87
CA GLN A 108 -27.92 -7.21 -7.69
C GLN A 108 -26.62 -6.42 -7.44
N VAL A 109 -26.69 -5.08 -7.40
CA VAL A 109 -25.54 -4.22 -7.04
C VAL A 109 -25.00 -4.60 -5.67
N LEU A 110 -25.87 -4.71 -4.67
CA LEU A 110 -25.46 -5.07 -3.31
C LEU A 110 -24.83 -6.46 -3.26
N GLN A 111 -25.39 -7.45 -3.97
CA GLN A 111 -24.82 -8.79 -4.06
C GLN A 111 -23.43 -8.79 -4.69
N VAL A 112 -23.21 -7.99 -5.75
CA VAL A 112 -21.91 -7.89 -6.41
C VAL A 112 -20.88 -7.23 -5.50
N LEU A 113 -21.19 -6.07 -4.93
CA LEU A 113 -20.26 -5.31 -4.11
C LEU A 113 -19.91 -6.05 -2.79
N SER A 114 -20.90 -6.68 -2.15
CA SER A 114 -20.69 -7.43 -0.90
C SER A 114 -19.82 -8.69 -1.06
N ARG A 115 -19.59 -9.17 -2.28
CA ARG A 115 -18.62 -10.26 -2.53
C ARG A 115 -17.18 -9.85 -2.25
N TYR A 116 -16.88 -8.55 -2.30
CA TYR A 116 -15.54 -8.03 -2.26
C TYR A 116 -15.32 -7.13 -1.05
N PRO A 117 -14.96 -7.67 0.12
CA PRO A 117 -14.55 -6.85 1.26
C PRO A 117 -13.28 -6.02 0.96
N LYS A 118 -12.54 -6.44 -0.07
CA LYS A 118 -11.45 -5.70 -0.72
C LYS A 118 -11.60 -5.86 -2.22
N ILE A 119 -11.42 -4.79 -2.96
CA ILE A 119 -11.57 -4.84 -4.43
C ILE A 119 -10.42 -5.68 -5.03
N PRO A 120 -10.72 -6.71 -5.84
CA PRO A 120 -9.69 -7.53 -6.48
C PRO A 120 -8.80 -6.70 -7.42
N ALA A 121 -7.51 -7.05 -7.47
CA ALA A 121 -6.50 -6.34 -8.26
C ALA A 121 -6.87 -6.22 -9.76
N ALA A 122 -7.59 -7.19 -10.31
CA ALA A 122 -8.04 -7.20 -11.71
C ALA A 122 -8.94 -5.99 -12.07
N PHE A 123 -9.67 -5.43 -11.11
CA PHE A 123 -10.56 -4.29 -11.33
C PHE A 123 -9.91 -2.94 -11.06
N LEU A 124 -8.78 -2.91 -10.35
CA LEU A 124 -8.12 -1.67 -9.98
C LEU A 124 -7.68 -0.86 -11.20
N LYS A 125 -7.91 0.44 -11.17
CA LYS A 125 -7.57 1.37 -12.25
C LYS A 125 -6.59 2.45 -11.78
N GLY A 126 -5.77 2.91 -12.72
CA GLY A 126 -4.87 4.04 -12.51
C GLY A 126 -3.92 3.84 -11.31
N LYS A 127 -3.82 4.84 -10.47
CA LYS A 127 -2.93 4.81 -9.28
C LYS A 127 -3.34 3.81 -8.20
N LEU A 128 -4.53 3.22 -8.27
CA LEU A 128 -4.96 2.20 -7.31
C LEU A 128 -4.30 0.85 -7.55
N VAL A 129 -3.77 0.58 -8.76
CA VAL A 129 -3.08 -0.67 -9.09
C VAL A 129 -1.87 -0.93 -8.20
N THR A 130 -1.15 0.13 -7.84
CA THR A 130 0.06 0.07 -7.02
C THR A 130 -0.19 0.41 -5.55
N GLN A 131 -1.47 0.57 -5.15
CA GLN A 131 -1.83 0.90 -3.78
C GLN A 131 -1.58 -0.29 -2.84
N GLU A 132 -0.80 -0.07 -1.80
CA GLU A 132 -0.55 -1.00 -0.71
C GLU A 132 -0.76 -0.32 0.66
N PRO A 133 -1.34 -1.06 1.62
CA PRO A 133 -2.10 -2.30 1.46
C PRO A 133 -3.42 -2.07 0.73
N GLN A 134 -4.03 -3.15 0.24
CA GLN A 134 -5.41 -3.08 -0.25
C GLN A 134 -6.34 -2.75 0.91
N LEU A 135 -7.16 -1.72 0.72
CA LEU A 135 -8.00 -1.17 1.77
C LEU A 135 -9.46 -1.64 1.64
N PRO A 136 -10.23 -1.57 2.75
CA PRO A 136 -11.55 -2.16 2.80
C PRO A 136 -12.56 -1.42 1.93
N MET A 137 -13.54 -2.18 1.43
CA MET A 137 -14.79 -1.71 0.85
C MET A 137 -15.94 -2.23 1.72
N MET A 138 -16.83 -1.34 2.12
CA MET A 138 -18.03 -1.64 2.89
C MET A 138 -19.27 -1.20 2.12
N ALA A 139 -20.20 -2.12 1.93
CA ALA A 139 -21.50 -1.83 1.31
C ALA A 139 -22.58 -1.77 2.38
N SER A 140 -23.46 -0.79 2.29
CA SER A 140 -24.64 -0.60 3.16
C SER A 140 -24.32 -0.49 4.66
N HIS A 141 -23.32 0.31 5.02
CA HIS A 141 -23.05 0.57 6.44
C HIS A 141 -24.14 1.46 7.06
N PRO A 142 -24.69 1.11 8.24
CA PRO A 142 -25.87 1.78 8.81
C PRO A 142 -25.67 3.28 9.14
N GLU A 143 -24.46 3.72 9.38
CA GLU A 143 -24.17 5.09 9.84
C GLU A 143 -23.84 6.10 8.73
N GLU A 144 -23.76 5.65 7.46
CA GLU A 144 -23.28 6.53 6.38
C GLU A 144 -24.28 7.58 5.96
N LEU A 145 -25.57 7.30 6.06
CA LEU A 145 -26.65 8.24 5.73
C LEU A 145 -27.54 8.50 6.96
N LYS A 146 -27.07 9.30 7.90
CA LYS A 146 -27.74 9.52 9.20
C LYS A 146 -29.13 10.15 9.10
N ASN A 147 -29.37 10.99 8.08
CA ASN A 147 -30.65 11.64 7.85
C ASN A 147 -31.02 11.59 6.36
N PRO A 148 -31.57 10.47 5.86
CA PRO A 148 -31.89 10.31 4.44
C PRO A 148 -32.83 11.38 3.89
N ALA A 149 -33.84 11.79 4.67
CA ALA A 149 -34.82 12.77 4.21
C ALA A 149 -34.18 14.14 3.96
N GLU A 150 -33.31 14.59 4.87
CA GLU A 150 -32.58 15.86 4.71
C GLU A 150 -31.60 15.79 3.53
N PHE A 151 -30.87 14.68 3.40
CA PHE A 151 -29.95 14.45 2.29
C PHE A 151 -30.68 14.55 0.94
N TRP A 152 -31.79 13.82 0.75
CA TRP A 152 -32.56 13.83 -0.48
C TRP A 152 -33.13 15.23 -0.78
N THR A 153 -33.59 15.95 0.23
CA THR A 153 -34.02 17.34 0.10
C THR A 153 -32.88 18.26 -0.36
N ALA A 154 -31.69 18.09 0.23
CA ALA A 154 -30.51 18.91 -0.09
C ALA A 154 -30.00 18.69 -1.52
N ILE A 155 -30.11 17.48 -2.08
CA ILE A 155 -29.77 17.24 -3.49
C ILE A 155 -30.89 17.61 -4.46
N GLY A 156 -32.05 18.03 -3.96
CA GLY A 156 -33.18 18.51 -4.77
C GLY A 156 -34.01 17.40 -5.41
N ASN A 157 -34.11 16.23 -4.75
CA ASN A 157 -34.94 15.12 -5.23
C ASN A 157 -35.84 14.55 -4.13
N LYS A 158 -36.81 13.74 -4.53
CA LYS A 158 -37.61 12.93 -3.63
C LYS A 158 -36.79 11.71 -3.16
N MET A 159 -37.02 11.30 -1.92
CA MET A 159 -36.42 10.10 -1.36
C MET A 159 -36.71 8.86 -2.22
N ARG A 160 -35.67 8.09 -2.52
CA ARG A 160 -35.78 6.82 -3.23
C ARG A 160 -34.83 5.78 -2.64
N ALA A 161 -35.08 4.52 -2.98
CA ALA A 161 -34.22 3.44 -2.54
C ALA A 161 -32.78 3.62 -3.04
N SER A 162 -31.81 3.41 -2.17
CA SER A 162 -30.40 3.58 -2.48
C SER A 162 -29.51 2.67 -1.63
N VAL A 163 -28.32 2.40 -2.11
CA VAL A 163 -27.29 1.64 -1.41
C VAL A 163 -26.08 2.57 -1.25
N THR A 164 -25.49 2.60 -0.07
CA THR A 164 -24.20 3.28 0.14
C THR A 164 -23.03 2.31 -0.02
N VAL A 165 -21.92 2.79 -0.53
CA VAL A 165 -20.66 2.06 -0.53
C VAL A 165 -19.51 3.00 -0.15
N THR A 166 -18.75 2.59 0.86
CA THR A 166 -17.56 3.32 1.30
C THR A 166 -16.31 2.52 0.97
N VAL A 167 -15.41 3.13 0.24
CA VAL A 167 -14.11 2.55 -0.09
C VAL A 167 -13.01 3.43 0.46
N THR A 168 -12.10 2.85 1.23
CA THR A 168 -10.92 3.57 1.69
C THR A 168 -9.81 3.42 0.67
N ILE A 169 -9.17 4.54 0.30
CA ILE A 169 -8.00 4.58 -0.58
C ILE A 169 -6.82 5.24 0.13
N SER A 170 -5.59 4.92 -0.31
CA SER A 170 -4.36 5.54 0.18
C SER A 170 -3.91 6.61 -0.78
N MET A 171 -3.78 7.84 -0.32
CA MET A 171 -3.25 8.95 -1.09
C MET A 171 -1.89 9.37 -0.54
N GLU A 172 -0.84 9.21 -1.34
CA GLU A 172 0.48 9.76 -1.02
C GLU A 172 0.44 11.27 -1.19
N ILE A 173 0.66 11.98 -0.09
CA ILE A 173 0.63 13.45 -0.03
C ILE A 173 2.03 14.06 0.07
N PHE A 174 3.04 13.23 0.36
CA PHE A 174 4.42 13.66 0.49
C PHE A 174 5.30 12.98 -0.56
N THR A 175 6.34 13.68 -0.98
CA THR A 175 7.42 13.07 -1.77
C THR A 175 8.32 12.23 -0.86
N PRO A 176 8.77 11.07 -1.30
CA PRO A 176 9.73 10.28 -0.55
C PRO A 176 11.02 11.05 -0.26
N ILE A 177 11.58 10.85 0.92
CA ILE A 177 12.84 11.47 1.34
C ILE A 177 13.93 10.42 1.19
N THR A 178 15.00 10.74 0.46
CA THR A 178 16.16 9.88 0.35
C THR A 178 17.22 10.31 1.36
N ALA A 179 17.67 9.37 2.20
CA ALA A 179 18.71 9.60 3.19
C ALA A 179 19.78 8.50 3.10
N PRO A 180 21.07 8.83 3.37
CA PRO A 180 22.09 7.81 3.48
C PRO A 180 21.80 6.90 4.68
N ILE A 181 22.01 5.59 4.52
CA ILE A 181 21.95 4.65 5.63
C ILE A 181 23.32 4.47 6.26
N THR A 182 23.33 4.24 7.57
CA THR A 182 24.56 3.87 8.27
C THR A 182 24.86 2.39 7.99
N THR A 183 25.84 2.14 7.13
CA THR A 183 26.29 0.78 6.78
C THR A 183 27.47 0.32 7.63
N THR A 184 28.10 1.22 8.38
CA THR A 184 29.25 0.94 9.24
C THR A 184 29.09 1.61 10.59
N GLY A 185 29.06 0.81 11.65
CA GLY A 185 29.17 1.28 13.02
C GLY A 185 30.58 1.00 13.55
N MET A 186 31.17 1.90 14.32
CA MET A 186 32.47 1.72 14.95
C MET A 186 32.34 1.69 16.48
N VAL A 187 32.91 0.68 17.09
CA VAL A 187 33.03 0.53 18.55
C VAL A 187 34.50 0.68 18.94
N ARG A 188 34.77 1.55 19.88
CA ARG A 188 36.11 1.75 20.44
C ARG A 188 36.12 1.26 21.88
N ILE A 189 37.09 0.41 22.20
CA ILE A 189 37.30 -0.15 23.53
C ILE A 189 38.73 0.15 23.91
N GLY A 190 38.96 0.53 25.18
CA GLY A 190 40.29 0.80 25.70
C GLY A 190 40.23 1.28 27.14
N GLU A 191 41.41 1.42 27.78
CA GLU A 191 41.51 1.97 29.12
C GLU A 191 41.37 3.50 29.09
N ARG A 192 40.76 4.08 30.11
CA ARG A 192 40.64 5.53 30.27
C ARG A 192 41.81 6.10 31.01
N THR A 193 42.17 7.36 30.72
CA THR A 193 43.21 8.07 31.44
C THR A 193 42.85 8.35 32.90
N ALA A 194 41.55 8.50 33.20
CA ALA A 194 40.99 8.63 34.53
C ALA A 194 39.56 8.10 34.53
N ALA A 195 38.97 7.83 35.70
CA ALA A 195 37.67 7.20 35.83
C ALA A 195 36.51 8.00 35.19
N ASP A 196 36.65 9.32 35.12
CA ASP A 196 35.71 10.31 34.58
C ASP A 196 36.15 10.83 33.18
N ALA A 197 37.27 10.36 32.64
CA ALA A 197 37.77 10.83 31.35
C ALA A 197 37.01 10.17 30.19
N GLU A 198 36.65 10.94 29.17
CA GLU A 198 36.10 10.43 27.90
C GLU A 198 37.20 9.91 26.96
N THR A 199 38.48 10.26 27.23
CA THR A 199 39.58 9.92 26.36
C THR A 199 40.19 8.57 26.72
N LEU A 200 40.34 7.73 25.71
CA LEU A 200 41.02 6.43 25.85
C LEU A 200 42.54 6.59 25.74
N ILE A 201 43.31 5.76 26.49
CA ILE A 201 44.73 5.64 26.35
C ILE A 201 45.06 5.06 24.97
N PRO A 202 45.79 5.78 24.08
CA PRO A 202 45.98 5.36 22.68
C PRO A 202 46.55 3.96 22.50
N ALA A 203 47.48 3.55 23.39
CA ALA A 203 48.13 2.25 23.33
C ALA A 203 47.20 1.04 23.66
N THR A 204 46.08 1.30 24.33
CA THR A 204 45.09 0.28 24.70
C THR A 204 43.85 0.28 23.80
N LYS A 205 43.80 1.23 22.87
CA LYS A 205 42.63 1.43 22.00
C LYS A 205 42.51 0.30 20.97
N MET A 206 41.38 -0.38 20.99
CA MET A 206 40.94 -1.32 19.95
C MET A 206 39.72 -0.77 19.25
N GLU A 207 39.68 -0.87 17.93
CA GLU A 207 38.55 -0.45 17.10
C GLU A 207 37.94 -1.67 16.41
N PHE A 208 36.65 -1.84 16.58
CA PHE A 208 35.88 -2.86 15.91
C PHE A 208 34.75 -2.23 15.10
N TYR A 209 34.49 -2.82 13.96
CA TYR A 209 33.49 -2.35 13.04
C TYR A 209 32.34 -3.37 12.97
N ARG A 210 31.16 -2.83 12.93
CA ARG A 210 29.93 -3.56 12.60
C ARG A 210 29.47 -3.10 11.24
N ILE A 211 29.29 -4.01 10.30
CA ILE A 211 28.86 -3.69 8.94
C ILE A 211 27.48 -4.25 8.67
N GLY A 212 26.72 -3.57 7.82
CA GLY A 212 25.41 -4.02 7.37
C GLY A 212 25.24 -3.80 5.88
N GLY A 213 24.57 -4.73 5.22
CA GLY A 213 24.28 -4.68 3.80
C GLY A 213 23.05 -5.52 3.46
N THR A 214 22.70 -5.55 2.18
CA THR A 214 21.58 -6.32 1.65
C THR A 214 22.08 -7.36 0.65
N VAL A 215 21.36 -8.50 0.58
CA VAL A 215 21.59 -9.52 -0.46
C VAL A 215 20.37 -9.53 -1.38
N SER A 216 20.60 -9.36 -2.67
CA SER A 216 19.56 -9.40 -3.70
C SER A 216 19.93 -10.31 -4.85
N GLY A 217 18.93 -10.81 -5.60
CA GLY A 217 19.14 -11.64 -6.79
C GLY A 217 17.93 -11.58 -7.72
N GLY A 218 18.18 -11.41 -9.03
CA GLY A 218 17.10 -11.30 -10.01
C GLY A 218 16.13 -10.13 -9.77
N GLY A 219 16.60 -9.05 -9.13
CA GLY A 219 15.77 -7.88 -8.79
C GLY A 219 15.00 -8.00 -7.47
N ASN A 220 15.05 -9.15 -6.79
CA ASN A 220 14.37 -9.40 -5.52
C ASN A 220 15.35 -9.47 -4.35
N LYS A 221 14.89 -9.10 -3.17
CA LYS A 221 15.63 -9.28 -1.92
C LYS A 221 15.63 -10.76 -1.50
N LEU A 222 16.79 -11.28 -1.07
CA LEU A 222 16.95 -12.70 -0.74
C LEU A 222 16.93 -12.91 0.77
N ALA A 223 15.79 -13.35 1.30
CA ALA A 223 15.64 -13.78 2.67
C ALA A 223 16.33 -15.12 2.92
N GLY A 224 16.92 -15.28 4.11
CA GLY A 224 17.52 -16.54 4.55
C GLY A 224 18.86 -16.87 3.91
N ALA A 225 19.46 -15.99 3.10
CA ALA A 225 20.81 -16.17 2.57
C ALA A 225 21.84 -16.11 3.70
N ILE A 226 22.89 -16.92 3.61
CA ILE A 226 23.97 -17.00 4.61
C ILE A 226 25.14 -16.15 4.08
N VAL A 227 25.59 -15.18 4.87
CA VAL A 227 26.75 -14.33 4.60
C VAL A 227 27.84 -14.66 5.60
N GLN A 228 29.00 -15.09 5.10
CA GLN A 228 30.13 -15.53 5.95
C GLN A 228 31.42 -14.84 5.57
N THR A 229 32.23 -14.53 6.58
CA THR A 229 33.61 -14.02 6.42
C THR A 229 34.41 -14.19 7.71
N ALA A 230 35.69 -14.56 7.61
CA ALA A 230 36.63 -14.57 8.72
C ALA A 230 36.07 -15.16 10.04
N GLY A 231 35.33 -16.26 9.97
CA GLY A 231 34.71 -16.91 11.13
C GLY A 231 33.42 -16.26 11.63
N LEU A 232 32.96 -15.17 11.02
CA LEU A 232 31.67 -14.54 11.28
C LEU A 232 30.62 -15.04 10.29
N SER A 233 29.39 -15.18 10.77
CA SER A 233 28.25 -15.59 9.93
C SER A 233 27.02 -14.80 10.32
N ALA A 234 26.23 -14.41 9.32
CA ALA A 234 24.91 -13.83 9.49
C ALA A 234 23.94 -14.44 8.49
N ARG A 235 22.65 -14.41 8.82
CA ARG A 235 21.58 -14.79 7.92
C ARG A 235 20.75 -13.57 7.58
N THR A 236 20.37 -13.42 6.31
CA THR A 236 19.52 -12.31 5.89
C THR A 236 18.10 -12.49 6.41
N ASP A 237 17.48 -11.38 6.80
CA ASP A 237 16.08 -11.31 7.21
C ASP A 237 15.11 -11.31 5.99
N SER A 238 13.82 -11.01 6.24
CA SER A 238 12.78 -10.93 5.21
C SER A 238 13.08 -9.88 4.13
N ASP A 239 13.81 -8.83 4.49
CA ASP A 239 14.19 -7.74 3.60
C ASP A 239 15.57 -7.94 2.95
N GLY A 240 16.14 -9.14 3.10
CA GLY A 240 17.44 -9.50 2.59
C GLY A 240 18.60 -8.79 3.30
N GLU A 241 18.37 -8.22 4.48
CA GLU A 241 19.39 -7.49 5.23
C GLU A 241 20.23 -8.42 6.12
N TYR A 242 21.53 -8.12 6.24
CA TYR A 242 22.43 -8.82 7.13
C TYR A 242 23.29 -7.85 7.92
N VAL A 243 23.76 -8.29 9.06
CA VAL A 243 24.71 -7.55 9.89
C VAL A 243 25.83 -8.48 10.35
N LEU A 244 27.07 -8.06 10.14
CA LEU A 244 28.27 -8.69 10.67
C LEU A 244 28.96 -7.75 11.65
N GLY A 245 29.42 -8.24 12.78
CA GLY A 245 30.02 -7.40 13.81
C GLY A 245 31.39 -7.88 14.27
N ALA A 246 32.06 -7.01 15.06
CA ALA A 246 33.35 -7.27 15.66
C ALA A 246 34.50 -7.54 14.65
N MET A 247 34.52 -6.78 13.54
CA MET A 247 35.55 -6.86 12.51
C MET A 247 36.64 -5.80 12.74
N ALA A 248 37.90 -6.13 12.55
CA ALA A 248 38.95 -5.13 12.47
C ALA A 248 38.92 -4.40 11.11
N ALA A 249 39.65 -3.27 11.01
CA ALA A 249 39.83 -2.64 9.71
C ALA A 249 40.64 -3.55 8.78
N GLY A 250 40.24 -3.67 7.50
CA GLY A 250 40.95 -4.50 6.54
C GLY A 250 40.09 -4.95 5.36
N ALA A 251 40.70 -5.74 4.48
CA ALA A 251 40.00 -6.37 3.36
C ALA A 251 39.49 -7.76 3.77
N TYR A 252 38.27 -8.08 3.36
CA TYR A 252 37.58 -9.34 3.65
C TYR A 252 36.90 -9.89 2.41
N THR A 253 36.82 -11.20 2.33
CA THR A 253 35.97 -11.88 1.33
C THR A 253 34.69 -12.34 1.98
N LEU A 254 33.57 -11.82 1.53
CA LEU A 254 32.25 -12.31 1.88
C LEU A 254 31.90 -13.51 1.01
N ASN A 255 31.57 -14.63 1.62
CA ASN A 255 30.97 -15.78 0.97
C ASN A 255 29.46 -15.71 1.20
N VAL A 256 28.69 -15.47 0.16
CA VAL A 256 27.23 -15.37 0.23
C VAL A 256 26.62 -16.60 -0.42
N GLN A 257 25.84 -17.35 0.35
CA GLN A 257 25.16 -18.55 -0.09
C GLN A 257 23.65 -18.36 -0.01
N SER A 258 22.99 -18.50 -1.13
CA SER A 258 21.53 -18.66 -1.25
C SER A 258 21.21 -20.11 -1.58
N SER A 259 19.91 -20.50 -1.53
CA SER A 259 19.46 -21.87 -1.85
C SER A 259 19.92 -22.39 -3.22
N ALA A 260 20.18 -21.50 -4.19
CA ALA A 260 20.49 -21.84 -5.57
C ALA A 260 21.93 -21.48 -6.01
N THR A 261 22.59 -20.53 -5.33
CA THR A 261 23.85 -19.95 -5.80
C THR A 261 24.77 -19.57 -4.66
N THR A 262 26.08 -19.60 -4.92
CA THR A 262 27.11 -19.06 -4.02
C THR A 262 27.90 -18.00 -4.77
N LYS A 263 28.18 -16.86 -4.10
CA LYS A 263 28.97 -15.75 -4.63
C LYS A 263 30.01 -15.31 -3.64
N GLN A 264 31.19 -14.95 -4.13
CA GLN A 264 32.25 -14.32 -3.34
C GLN A 264 32.38 -12.86 -3.73
N VAL A 265 32.48 -11.98 -2.73
CA VAL A 265 32.65 -10.54 -2.92
C VAL A 265 33.73 -10.04 -1.99
N THR A 266 34.72 -9.34 -2.51
CA THR A 266 35.76 -8.68 -1.68
C THR A 266 35.22 -7.33 -1.24
N ILE A 267 35.35 -7.06 0.07
CA ILE A 267 34.94 -5.79 0.70
C ILE A 267 36.14 -5.22 1.49
N THR A 268 36.12 -3.92 1.71
CA THR A 268 37.04 -3.24 2.64
C THR A 268 36.22 -2.70 3.82
N VAL A 269 36.68 -2.92 5.04
CA VAL A 269 36.10 -2.44 6.29
C VAL A 269 37.05 -1.44 6.93
N PRO A 270 36.63 -0.19 7.24
CA PRO A 270 35.39 0.41 6.83
C PRO A 270 35.32 0.66 5.31
N ALA A 271 34.12 0.68 4.73
CA ALA A 271 33.97 0.95 3.32
C ALA A 271 34.39 2.37 2.98
N PRO A 272 35.06 2.59 1.82
CA PRO A 272 35.33 3.92 1.31
C PRO A 272 34.03 4.74 1.11
N ALA A 273 34.16 6.07 1.14
CA ALA A 273 33.00 6.95 0.90
C ALA A 273 32.31 6.62 -0.44
N GLY A 274 31.00 6.49 -0.39
CA GLY A 274 30.17 6.13 -1.55
C GLY A 274 30.07 4.62 -1.85
N SER A 275 30.76 3.77 -1.10
CA SER A 275 30.65 2.30 -1.17
C SER A 275 29.73 1.77 -0.08
N ASN A 276 29.15 0.60 -0.33
CA ASN A 276 28.32 -0.13 0.61
C ASN A 276 28.72 -1.62 0.67
N TYR A 277 28.01 -2.41 1.44
CA TYR A 277 28.23 -3.84 1.58
C TYR A 277 27.12 -4.68 0.94
N ASP A 278 26.38 -4.10 0.00
CA ASP A 278 25.31 -4.79 -0.68
C ASP A 278 25.88 -5.84 -1.66
N VAL A 279 25.24 -6.98 -1.71
CA VAL A 279 25.64 -8.10 -2.57
C VAL A 279 24.51 -8.45 -3.51
N GLN A 280 24.76 -8.37 -4.81
CA GLN A 280 23.85 -8.85 -5.82
C GLN A 280 24.31 -10.24 -6.28
N MET A 281 23.43 -11.24 -6.14
CA MET A 281 23.66 -12.62 -6.56
C MET A 281 23.47 -12.80 -8.06
#